data_f6ae1ca7996e6e041bda58bae6d170ff
#
_entry.id   f6ae1ca7996e6e041bda58bae6d170ff
#
_cell.length_a   1.000
_cell.length_b   1.000
_cell.length_c   1.000
_cell.angle_alpha   90.00
_cell.angle_beta   90.00
_cell.angle_gamma   90.00
#
_symmetry.space_group_name_H-M   'P 1'
#
loop_
_entity.id
_entity.type
_entity.pdbx_description
1 polymer ?
#
loop_
_entity_poly.entity_id
_entity_poly.type
_entity_poly.pdbx_seq_one_letter_code
_entity_poly.pdbx_strand_id
1 'polypeptide(L)'
;MTDTKRDHMKKTGKLPPWLRRRLPAGGFYRHTEHVLGTLDLETICQHANCPNRGECWARGTATVLILGNTCTRNCKFCSVAAGKPEPPDPTEPSRLAKMAQRMQLKYLVITSVNRDDLPDGGADHFRQCVDTVRRQCPEMKFELLLPDFINCQSEAVTTLAPSLPFVFAHNVETIPSLYPLARSGGDYQRSLNLLRLARKTYTNVQTKSSIMLGLGETDVEIEHVLKDLRDAGCDRLTIGQYLKPSKDSLDVVEYIHPDKFDAWKQKAFDLGFSWVISSPFARSSYFAEQKTTP
;
A
#
# COMPACT_ATOMS: atom_id res chain seq x y z
N MET A 1 27.90 -8.67 32.19
CA MET A 1 28.85 -8.38 31.07
C MET A 1 28.76 -9.55 30.12
N THR A 2 27.89 -9.46 29.11
CA THR A 2 27.93 -10.34 27.92
C THR A 2 27.62 -9.45 26.72
N ASP A 3 28.69 -9.14 26.06
CA ASP A 3 28.77 -8.31 24.87
C ASP A 3 28.19 -9.11 23.68
N THR A 4 26.92 -8.84 23.32
CA THR A 4 26.30 -9.42 22.13
C THR A 4 26.81 -8.63 20.92
N LYS A 5 27.88 -9.12 20.31
CA LYS A 5 28.42 -8.66 19.03
C LYS A 5 27.28 -8.54 18.02
N ARG A 6 26.93 -7.31 17.65
CA ARG A 6 26.20 -7.00 16.42
C ARG A 6 27.08 -7.44 15.26
N ASP A 7 26.75 -8.58 14.68
CA ASP A 7 27.36 -9.05 13.44
C ASP A 7 26.84 -8.14 12.31
N HIS A 8 27.55 -7.03 12.08
CA HIS A 8 27.31 -6.16 10.94
C HIS A 8 27.67 -6.93 9.69
N MET A 9 26.67 -7.55 9.05
CA MET A 9 26.84 -8.05 7.69
C MET A 9 27.30 -6.90 6.81
N LYS A 10 28.58 -6.94 6.44
CA LYS A 10 29.23 -6.00 5.51
C LYS A 10 28.33 -5.87 4.27
N LYS A 11 28.14 -4.62 3.79
CA LYS A 11 27.52 -4.24 2.52
C LYS A 11 28.09 -5.05 1.35
N THR A 12 27.66 -6.28 1.19
CA THR A 12 27.87 -7.01 -0.06
C THR A 12 26.72 -6.60 -0.97
N GLY A 13 27.01 -6.02 -2.14
CA GLY A 13 26.01 -5.51 -3.10
C GLY A 13 25.13 -6.60 -3.74
N LYS A 14 24.95 -7.75 -3.08
CA LYS A 14 24.12 -8.87 -3.51
C LYS A 14 22.99 -9.09 -2.52
N LEU A 15 21.75 -9.14 -3.05
CA LEU A 15 20.57 -9.52 -2.27
C LEU A 15 20.75 -10.88 -1.61
N PRO A 16 20.30 -11.06 -0.34
CA PRO A 16 20.26 -12.35 0.33
C PRO A 16 19.49 -13.40 -0.48
N PRO A 17 19.73 -14.70 -0.27
CA PRO A 17 19.07 -15.75 -1.04
C PRO A 17 17.53 -15.66 -1.00
N TRP A 18 16.95 -15.34 0.15
CA TRP A 18 15.48 -15.21 0.34
C TRP A 18 14.86 -13.98 -0.34
N LEU A 19 15.67 -13.02 -0.83
CA LEU A 19 15.23 -11.88 -1.60
C LEU A 19 15.49 -12.03 -3.10
N ARG A 20 15.84 -13.21 -3.56
CA ARG A 20 16.01 -13.49 -4.98
C ARG A 20 14.74 -14.12 -5.54
N ARG A 21 14.18 -13.53 -6.59
CA ARG A 21 13.04 -14.09 -7.32
C ARG A 21 13.40 -14.37 -8.77
N ARG A 22 12.82 -15.43 -9.31
CA ARG A 22 12.81 -15.63 -10.77
C ARG A 22 11.85 -14.64 -11.39
N LEU A 23 12.23 -14.07 -12.53
CA LEU A 23 11.31 -13.24 -13.31
C LEU A 23 10.22 -14.17 -13.89
N PRO A 24 8.95 -13.88 -13.63
CA PRO A 24 7.88 -14.66 -14.22
C PRO A 24 7.79 -14.39 -15.72
N ALA A 25 7.57 -15.44 -16.49
CA ALA A 25 7.25 -15.40 -17.91
C ALA A 25 5.93 -16.13 -18.13
N GLY A 26 5.01 -15.54 -18.91
CA GLY A 26 3.75 -16.19 -19.22
C GLY A 26 2.75 -15.33 -19.98
N GLY A 27 1.75 -15.99 -20.57
CA GLY A 27 0.71 -15.32 -21.38
C GLY A 27 -0.14 -14.34 -20.59
N PHE A 28 -0.49 -14.66 -19.34
CA PHE A 28 -1.29 -13.77 -18.46
C PHE A 28 -0.58 -12.47 -18.10
N TYR A 29 0.74 -12.47 -17.92
CA TYR A 29 1.50 -11.23 -17.71
C TYR A 29 1.31 -10.27 -18.90
N ARG A 30 1.51 -10.77 -20.12
CA ARG A 30 1.35 -9.97 -21.35
C ARG A 30 -0.08 -9.51 -21.57
N HIS A 31 -1.07 -10.33 -21.17
CA HIS A 31 -2.48 -9.92 -21.23
C HIS A 31 -2.75 -8.74 -20.29
N THR A 32 -2.31 -8.83 -19.03
CA THR A 32 -2.45 -7.72 -18.07
C THR A 32 -1.78 -6.45 -18.56
N GLU A 33 -0.53 -6.56 -19.03
CA GLU A 33 0.23 -5.44 -19.60
C GLU A 33 -0.50 -4.80 -20.80
N HIS A 34 -1.01 -5.61 -21.70
CA HIS A 34 -1.74 -5.15 -22.88
C HIS A 34 -3.05 -4.43 -22.51
N VAL A 35 -3.84 -5.00 -21.57
CA VAL A 35 -5.10 -4.37 -21.12
C VAL A 35 -4.84 -3.02 -20.47
N LEU A 36 -3.83 -2.94 -19.58
CA LEU A 36 -3.46 -1.68 -18.92
C LEU A 36 -2.98 -0.64 -19.95
N GLY A 37 -2.09 -1.03 -20.87
CA GLY A 37 -1.56 -0.13 -21.89
C GLY A 37 -2.61 0.36 -22.88
N THR A 38 -3.53 -0.51 -23.36
CA THR A 38 -4.61 -0.10 -24.26
C THR A 38 -5.65 0.82 -23.64
N LEU A 39 -5.76 0.80 -22.31
CA LEU A 39 -6.68 1.66 -21.56
C LEU A 39 -5.97 2.87 -20.93
N ASP A 40 -4.69 3.03 -21.18
CA ASP A 40 -3.87 4.11 -20.61
C ASP A 40 -4.06 4.24 -19.10
N LEU A 41 -3.94 3.10 -18.40
CA LEU A 41 -4.07 3.01 -16.95
C LEU A 41 -2.72 2.80 -16.30
N GLU A 42 -2.46 3.60 -15.28
CA GLU A 42 -1.24 3.52 -14.49
C GLU A 42 -1.36 2.51 -13.34
N THR A 43 -0.25 1.92 -12.93
CA THR A 43 -0.21 1.02 -11.78
C THR A 43 0.93 1.38 -10.84
N ILE A 44 0.66 1.29 -9.54
CA ILE A 44 1.73 1.42 -8.54
C ILE A 44 2.77 0.30 -8.69
N CYS A 45 2.40 -0.83 -9.28
CA CYS A 45 3.32 -1.93 -9.56
C CYS A 45 4.47 -1.52 -10.49
N GLN A 46 4.20 -0.62 -11.46
CA GLN A 46 5.19 -0.06 -12.36
C GLN A 46 5.97 1.07 -11.69
N HIS A 47 5.26 2.09 -11.19
CA HIS A 47 5.87 3.30 -10.64
C HIS A 47 6.69 3.07 -9.38
N ALA A 48 6.31 2.12 -8.53
CA ALA A 48 7.07 1.75 -7.33
C ALA A 48 8.10 0.64 -7.57
N ASN A 49 8.38 0.25 -8.82
CA ASN A 49 9.29 -0.85 -9.14
C ASN A 49 9.03 -2.11 -8.29
N CYS A 50 7.74 -2.49 -8.14
CA CYS A 50 7.32 -3.54 -7.24
C CYS A 50 7.94 -4.90 -7.60
N PRO A 51 8.63 -5.58 -6.67
CA PRO A 51 9.25 -6.88 -6.93
C PRO A 51 8.24 -8.00 -7.23
N ASN A 52 6.96 -7.77 -6.90
CA ASN A 52 5.88 -8.74 -7.11
C ASN A 52 5.16 -8.55 -8.45
N ARG A 53 5.47 -7.48 -9.22
CA ARG A 53 4.76 -7.15 -10.46
C ARG A 53 4.58 -8.35 -11.36
N GLY A 54 5.66 -9.08 -11.59
CA GLY A 54 5.63 -10.23 -12.47
C GLY A 54 4.68 -11.33 -12.00
N GLU A 55 4.71 -11.68 -10.73
CA GLU A 55 3.82 -12.69 -10.15
C GLU A 55 2.35 -12.22 -10.12
N CYS A 56 2.10 -10.99 -9.65
CA CYS A 56 0.76 -10.43 -9.59
C CYS A 56 0.12 -10.34 -11.00
N TRP A 57 0.86 -9.82 -11.98
CA TRP A 57 0.34 -9.70 -13.34
C TRP A 57 0.14 -11.05 -14.02
N ALA A 58 1.01 -12.05 -13.74
CA ALA A 58 0.79 -13.41 -14.21
C ALA A 58 -0.46 -14.08 -13.59
N ARG A 59 -0.95 -13.55 -12.46
CA ARG A 59 -2.22 -13.96 -11.82
C ARG A 59 -3.41 -13.08 -12.22
N GLY A 60 -3.20 -12.13 -13.14
CA GLY A 60 -4.24 -11.18 -13.55
C GLY A 60 -4.60 -10.13 -12.50
N THR A 61 -3.68 -9.84 -11.54
CA THR A 61 -3.93 -8.84 -10.49
C THR A 61 -2.97 -7.65 -10.64
N ALA A 62 -3.49 -6.44 -10.50
CA ALA A 62 -2.73 -5.20 -10.49
C ALA A 62 -3.34 -4.23 -9.48
N THR A 63 -2.52 -3.35 -8.90
CA THR A 63 -2.99 -2.22 -8.10
C THR A 63 -2.98 -1.00 -8.98
N VAL A 64 -4.16 -0.47 -9.28
CA VAL A 64 -4.28 0.70 -10.16
C VAL A 64 -3.91 1.95 -9.41
N LEU A 65 -3.13 2.81 -10.07
CA LEU A 65 -2.76 4.13 -9.58
C LEU A 65 -3.63 5.16 -10.32
N ILE A 66 -4.49 5.84 -9.59
CA ILE A 66 -5.38 6.88 -10.13
C ILE A 66 -4.84 8.28 -9.81
N LEU A 67 -5.46 9.30 -10.44
CA LEU A 67 -5.08 10.71 -10.28
C LEU A 67 -3.70 11.07 -10.85
N GLY A 68 -3.26 10.28 -11.84
CA GLY A 68 -1.99 10.47 -12.53
C GLY A 68 -0.81 9.75 -11.85
N ASN A 69 0.40 10.07 -12.32
CA ASN A 69 1.65 9.41 -11.92
C ASN A 69 2.67 10.37 -11.29
N THR A 70 2.25 11.60 -10.99
CA THR A 70 3.08 12.63 -10.34
C THR A 70 2.49 12.97 -8.98
N CYS A 71 3.30 12.86 -7.92
CA CYS A 71 2.89 13.06 -6.54
C CYS A 71 3.28 14.46 -6.06
N THR A 72 2.43 15.11 -5.25
CA THR A 72 2.78 16.37 -4.59
C THR A 72 3.86 16.22 -3.51
N ARG A 73 4.20 14.96 -3.12
CA ARG A 73 5.20 14.66 -2.08
C ARG A 73 6.35 13.82 -2.61
N ASN A 74 7.50 13.90 -1.91
CA ASN A 74 8.74 13.20 -2.26
C ASN A 74 9.19 12.26 -1.14
N CYS A 75 8.40 11.23 -0.86
CA CYS A 75 8.75 10.22 0.15
C CYS A 75 9.98 9.41 -0.27
N LYS A 76 10.98 9.32 0.61
CA LYS A 76 12.28 8.73 0.27
C LYS A 76 12.29 7.19 0.16
N PHE A 77 11.19 6.53 0.49
CA PHE A 77 11.00 5.10 0.23
C PHE A 77 10.28 4.80 -1.09
N CYS A 78 9.76 5.83 -1.77
CA CYS A 78 8.92 5.71 -2.97
C CYS A 78 9.70 6.12 -4.23
N SER A 79 9.37 5.53 -5.38
CA SER A 79 9.94 5.91 -6.68
C SER A 79 8.92 6.57 -7.62
N VAL A 80 7.73 6.89 -7.12
CA VAL A 80 6.77 7.71 -7.86
C VAL A 80 7.34 9.12 -8.01
N ALA A 81 7.24 9.69 -9.22
CA ALA A 81 7.76 11.01 -9.52
C ALA A 81 7.10 12.08 -8.65
N ALA A 82 7.92 12.97 -8.08
CA ALA A 82 7.42 14.12 -7.31
C ALA A 82 7.39 15.37 -8.21
N GLY A 83 6.33 16.18 -8.05
CA GLY A 83 6.19 17.40 -8.84
C GLY A 83 4.79 17.98 -8.78
N LYS A 84 4.45 18.80 -9.78
CA LYS A 84 3.10 19.33 -9.98
C LYS A 84 2.28 18.35 -10.82
N PRO A 85 1.23 17.73 -10.25
CA PRO A 85 0.39 16.81 -11.02
C PRO A 85 -0.47 17.55 -12.06
N GLU A 86 -0.83 16.82 -13.12
CA GLU A 86 -1.84 17.28 -14.08
C GLU A 86 -3.26 17.26 -13.44
N PRO A 87 -4.22 18.00 -13.99
CA PRO A 87 -5.62 17.89 -13.54
C PRO A 87 -6.13 16.45 -13.59
N PRO A 88 -7.08 16.07 -12.70
CA PRO A 88 -7.69 14.75 -12.75
C PRO A 88 -8.36 14.47 -14.10
N ASP A 89 -8.11 13.29 -14.67
CA ASP A 89 -8.74 12.88 -15.92
C ASP A 89 -10.18 12.38 -15.68
N PRO A 90 -11.20 13.06 -16.18
CA PRO A 90 -12.60 12.66 -15.96
C PRO A 90 -12.96 11.34 -16.68
N THR A 91 -12.13 10.84 -17.59
CA THR A 91 -12.35 9.56 -18.29
C THR A 91 -11.76 8.36 -17.56
N GLU A 92 -10.86 8.57 -16.58
CA GLU A 92 -10.18 7.51 -15.85
C GLU A 92 -11.15 6.53 -15.16
N PRO A 93 -12.27 6.95 -14.52
CA PRO A 93 -13.24 6.02 -13.93
C PRO A 93 -13.84 5.05 -14.96
N SER A 94 -14.12 5.51 -16.17
CA SER A 94 -14.69 4.67 -17.24
C SER A 94 -13.66 3.69 -17.82
N ARG A 95 -12.40 4.10 -17.93
CA ARG A 95 -11.29 3.24 -18.37
C ARG A 95 -11.02 2.15 -17.32
N LEU A 96 -11.06 2.50 -16.03
CA LEU A 96 -10.93 1.56 -14.92
C LEU A 96 -12.02 0.49 -14.93
N ALA A 97 -13.28 0.89 -15.17
CA ALA A 97 -14.38 -0.04 -15.27
C ALA A 97 -14.24 -1.01 -16.47
N LYS A 98 -13.79 -0.51 -17.62
CA LYS A 98 -13.49 -1.37 -18.80
C LYS A 98 -12.35 -2.36 -18.50
N MET A 99 -11.31 -1.94 -17.77
CA MET A 99 -10.24 -2.83 -17.32
C MET A 99 -10.78 -3.95 -16.44
N ALA A 100 -11.59 -3.58 -15.42
CA ALA A 100 -12.18 -4.53 -14.49
C ALA A 100 -13.00 -5.62 -15.20
N GLN A 101 -13.79 -5.22 -16.21
CA GLN A 101 -14.55 -6.15 -17.07
C GLN A 101 -13.66 -7.04 -17.92
N ARG A 102 -12.68 -6.45 -18.66
CA ARG A 102 -11.79 -7.22 -19.55
C ARG A 102 -10.96 -8.25 -18.80
N MET A 103 -10.51 -7.90 -17.59
CA MET A 103 -9.73 -8.78 -16.73
C MET A 103 -10.60 -9.70 -15.86
N GLN A 104 -11.92 -9.58 -15.90
CA GLN A 104 -12.88 -10.36 -15.08
C GLN A 104 -12.54 -10.33 -13.59
N LEU A 105 -12.17 -9.17 -13.09
CA LEU A 105 -11.71 -9.01 -11.71
C LEU A 105 -12.88 -9.24 -10.74
N LYS A 106 -12.57 -9.82 -9.58
CA LYS A 106 -13.48 -9.96 -8.44
C LYS A 106 -13.07 -9.10 -7.24
N TYR A 107 -11.84 -8.63 -7.26
CA TYR A 107 -11.25 -7.78 -6.25
C TYR A 107 -10.36 -6.73 -6.91
N LEU A 108 -10.55 -5.47 -6.57
CA LEU A 108 -9.82 -4.36 -7.14
C LEU A 108 -9.19 -3.49 -6.04
N VAL A 109 -7.88 -3.35 -6.09
CA VAL A 109 -7.16 -2.40 -5.23
C VAL A 109 -6.91 -1.13 -6.04
N ILE A 110 -7.39 -0.01 -5.51
CA ILE A 110 -7.20 1.33 -6.08
C ILE A 110 -6.33 2.14 -5.11
N THR A 111 -5.31 2.78 -5.63
CA THR A 111 -4.49 3.74 -4.88
C THR A 111 -4.26 4.99 -5.71
N SER A 112 -3.75 6.05 -5.09
CA SER A 112 -3.40 7.28 -5.79
C SER A 112 -2.02 7.80 -5.38
N VAL A 113 -1.54 8.76 -6.14
CA VAL A 113 -0.54 9.74 -5.65
C VAL A 113 -1.17 10.65 -4.60
N ASN A 114 -0.36 11.34 -3.77
CA ASN A 114 -0.89 12.43 -2.96
C ASN A 114 -1.23 13.62 -3.89
N ARG A 115 -2.39 14.20 -3.62
CA ARG A 115 -2.95 15.35 -4.33
C ARG A 115 -3.28 16.48 -3.36
N ASP A 116 -2.23 16.93 -2.62
CA ASP A 116 -2.36 18.06 -1.68
C ASP A 116 -2.74 19.38 -2.38
N ASP A 117 -2.70 19.39 -3.71
CA ASP A 117 -3.15 20.47 -4.59
C ASP A 117 -4.68 20.47 -4.80
N LEU A 118 -5.38 19.40 -4.50
CA LEU A 118 -6.84 19.30 -4.61
C LEU A 118 -7.51 19.59 -3.25
N PRO A 119 -8.62 20.34 -3.24
CA PRO A 119 -9.31 20.68 -1.99
C PRO A 119 -9.77 19.47 -1.17
N ASP A 120 -10.16 18.38 -1.85
CA ASP A 120 -10.63 17.12 -1.27
C ASP A 120 -9.56 16.02 -1.24
N GLY A 121 -8.31 16.35 -1.60
CA GLY A 121 -7.23 15.37 -1.72
C GLY A 121 -7.48 14.25 -2.74
N GLY A 122 -8.47 14.42 -3.64
CA GLY A 122 -8.87 13.45 -4.64
C GLY A 122 -9.94 12.45 -4.18
N ALA A 123 -10.58 12.65 -3.03
CA ALA A 123 -11.58 11.73 -2.48
C ALA A 123 -12.77 11.52 -3.41
N ASP A 124 -13.27 12.57 -4.07
CA ASP A 124 -14.39 12.46 -5.01
C ASP A 124 -14.01 11.64 -6.25
N HIS A 125 -12.77 11.76 -6.72
CA HIS A 125 -12.31 10.94 -7.84
C HIS A 125 -12.24 9.44 -7.48
N PHE A 126 -11.79 9.09 -6.25
CA PHE A 126 -11.90 7.71 -5.73
C PHE A 126 -13.35 7.23 -5.74
N ARG A 127 -14.29 8.05 -5.24
CA ARG A 127 -15.72 7.74 -5.23
C ARG A 127 -16.23 7.49 -6.64
N GLN A 128 -15.94 8.37 -7.60
CA GLN A 128 -16.33 8.21 -9.01
C GLN A 128 -15.78 6.90 -9.61
N CYS A 129 -14.52 6.54 -9.32
CA CYS A 129 -13.92 5.29 -9.78
C CYS A 129 -14.67 4.08 -9.23
N VAL A 130 -14.89 4.01 -7.92
CA VAL A 130 -15.62 2.90 -7.27
C VAL A 130 -17.04 2.78 -7.82
N ASP A 131 -17.79 3.87 -7.86
CA ASP A 131 -19.18 3.89 -8.29
C ASP A 131 -19.32 3.50 -9.78
N THR A 132 -18.38 3.93 -10.63
CA THR A 132 -18.40 3.58 -12.05
C THR A 132 -18.06 2.11 -12.27
N VAL A 133 -17.06 1.59 -11.58
CA VAL A 133 -16.72 0.15 -11.64
C VAL A 133 -17.88 -0.69 -11.09
N ARG A 134 -18.48 -0.31 -9.97
CA ARG A 134 -19.58 -1.07 -9.34
C ARG A 134 -20.81 -1.14 -10.23
N ARG A 135 -21.16 -0.07 -10.96
CA ARG A 135 -22.26 -0.10 -11.93
C ARG A 135 -22.06 -1.13 -13.04
N GLN A 136 -20.81 -1.36 -13.47
CA GLN A 136 -20.47 -2.30 -14.53
C GLN A 136 -20.12 -3.70 -14.02
N CYS A 137 -19.64 -3.81 -12.77
CA CYS A 137 -19.22 -5.02 -12.09
C CYS A 137 -19.82 -5.07 -10.67
N PRO A 138 -21.11 -5.38 -10.49
CA PRO A 138 -21.79 -5.26 -9.19
C PRO A 138 -21.19 -6.09 -8.07
N GLU A 139 -20.60 -7.26 -8.38
CA GLU A 139 -19.98 -8.18 -7.42
C GLU A 139 -18.52 -7.79 -7.06
N MET A 140 -18.00 -6.69 -7.62
CA MET A 140 -16.64 -6.24 -7.36
C MET A 140 -16.45 -5.89 -5.89
N LYS A 141 -15.39 -6.44 -5.30
CA LYS A 141 -14.89 -6.04 -3.98
C LYS A 141 -13.76 -5.04 -4.13
N PHE A 142 -13.73 -4.05 -3.25
CA PHE A 142 -12.76 -2.98 -3.32
C PHE A 142 -11.87 -2.90 -2.08
N GLU A 143 -10.62 -2.54 -2.30
CA GLU A 143 -9.71 -2.01 -1.29
C GLU A 143 -9.21 -0.65 -1.79
N LEU A 144 -9.37 0.38 -0.98
CA LEU A 144 -8.90 1.73 -1.30
C LEU A 144 -7.70 2.04 -0.43
N LEU A 145 -6.50 2.08 -1.04
CA LEU A 145 -5.27 2.53 -0.39
C LEU A 145 -5.17 4.05 -0.57
N LEU A 146 -5.62 4.75 0.45
CA LEU A 146 -5.87 6.18 0.45
C LEU A 146 -4.67 6.99 0.95
N PRO A 147 -4.49 8.23 0.46
CA PRO A 147 -3.54 9.18 1.04
C PRO A 147 -3.99 9.62 2.44
N ASP A 148 -3.17 10.41 3.14
CA ASP A 148 -3.50 10.88 4.49
C ASP A 148 -4.44 12.10 4.53
N PHE A 149 -4.85 12.62 3.37
CA PHE A 149 -5.79 13.76 3.23
C PHE A 149 -5.43 14.92 4.17
N ILE A 150 -4.21 15.44 4.05
CA ILE A 150 -3.54 16.35 5.01
C ILE A 150 -4.44 17.46 5.56
N ASN A 151 -5.34 18.05 4.76
CA ASN A 151 -6.16 19.18 5.14
C ASN A 151 -7.67 18.89 5.15
N CYS A 152 -8.10 17.64 4.83
CA CYS A 152 -9.51 17.35 4.53
C CYS A 152 -9.95 15.93 4.94
N GLN A 153 -9.39 15.36 6.04
CA GLN A 153 -9.69 13.98 6.45
C GLN A 153 -11.19 13.73 6.66
N SER A 154 -11.88 14.63 7.36
CA SER A 154 -13.31 14.47 7.65
C SER A 154 -14.17 14.55 6.40
N GLU A 155 -13.87 15.50 5.54
CA GLU A 155 -14.55 15.69 4.26
C GLU A 155 -14.31 14.51 3.33
N ALA A 156 -13.05 14.03 3.23
CA ALA A 156 -12.68 12.90 2.40
C ALA A 156 -13.38 11.61 2.84
N VAL A 157 -13.41 11.32 4.15
CA VAL A 157 -14.11 10.17 4.70
C VAL A 157 -15.62 10.30 4.43
N THR A 158 -16.21 11.47 4.60
CA THR A 158 -17.63 11.69 4.30
C THR A 158 -17.93 11.49 2.81
N THR A 159 -17.08 12.00 1.93
CA THR A 159 -17.22 11.87 0.47
C THR A 159 -17.18 10.43 0.00
N LEU A 160 -16.39 9.57 0.65
CA LEU A 160 -16.26 8.15 0.31
C LEU A 160 -17.39 7.27 0.86
N ALA A 161 -18.15 7.74 1.85
CA ALA A 161 -19.20 6.95 2.50
C ALA A 161 -20.24 6.32 1.54
N PRO A 162 -20.73 7.02 0.49
CA PRO A 162 -21.69 6.42 -0.46
C PRO A 162 -21.15 5.23 -1.24
N SER A 163 -19.82 5.11 -1.37
CA SER A 163 -19.17 4.04 -2.12
C SER A 163 -18.87 2.77 -1.30
N LEU A 164 -19.43 2.66 -0.10
CA LEU A 164 -19.32 1.44 0.71
C LEU A 164 -20.07 0.25 0.07
N PRO A 165 -19.66 -1.02 0.35
CA PRO A 165 -18.53 -1.43 1.18
C PRO A 165 -17.20 -1.48 0.43
N PHE A 166 -16.11 -1.23 1.15
CA PHE A 166 -14.71 -1.44 0.70
C PHE A 166 -13.79 -1.65 1.92
N VAL A 167 -12.56 -2.13 1.71
CA VAL A 167 -11.52 -2.12 2.74
C VAL A 167 -10.85 -0.74 2.72
N PHE A 168 -10.89 -0.04 3.86
CA PHE A 168 -10.25 1.27 4.02
C PHE A 168 -8.77 1.08 4.41
N ALA A 169 -7.87 1.32 3.49
CA ALA A 169 -6.44 1.15 3.72
C ALA A 169 -5.71 2.50 3.74
N HIS A 170 -4.86 2.69 4.75
CA HIS A 170 -3.89 3.77 4.80
C HIS A 170 -2.63 3.28 5.51
N ASN A 171 -1.48 3.37 4.83
CA ASN A 171 -0.24 2.85 5.36
C ASN A 171 0.45 3.87 6.29
N VAL A 172 0.96 3.41 7.43
CA VAL A 172 1.89 4.20 8.27
C VAL A 172 3.32 4.15 7.73
N GLU A 173 3.66 3.15 6.94
CA GLU A 173 4.91 2.91 6.21
C GLU A 173 6.12 2.59 7.11
N THR A 174 6.37 3.34 8.17
CA THR A 174 7.50 3.16 9.08
C THR A 174 7.17 3.66 10.50
N ILE A 175 8.14 3.60 11.41
CA ILE A 175 8.05 4.06 12.79
C ILE A 175 8.11 5.59 12.91
N PRO A 176 7.58 6.21 13.98
CA PRO A 176 7.53 7.67 14.14
C PRO A 176 8.89 8.36 14.02
N SER A 177 9.96 7.79 14.60
CA SER A 177 11.30 8.36 14.58
C SER A 177 11.91 8.49 13.16
N LEU A 178 11.43 7.67 12.20
CA LEU A 178 11.88 7.69 10.82
C LEU A 178 11.02 8.56 9.89
N TYR A 179 9.88 9.09 10.35
CA TYR A 179 9.02 9.92 9.50
C TYR A 179 9.72 11.13 8.87
N PRO A 180 10.51 11.93 9.62
CA PRO A 180 11.18 13.10 9.04
C PRO A 180 12.13 12.73 7.91
N LEU A 181 12.72 11.54 7.96
CA LEU A 181 13.67 11.06 6.96
C LEU A 181 12.95 10.37 5.77
N ALA A 182 11.95 9.53 6.06
CA ALA A 182 11.36 8.62 5.09
C ALA A 182 10.14 9.19 4.38
N ARG A 183 9.27 9.93 5.09
CA ARG A 183 7.93 10.31 4.62
C ARG A 183 7.74 11.83 4.58
N SER A 184 8.28 12.45 3.52
CA SER A 184 8.16 13.90 3.30
C SER A 184 6.69 14.36 3.31
N GLY A 185 6.38 15.36 4.14
CA GLY A 185 5.01 15.88 4.33
C GLY A 185 4.06 14.91 5.06
N GLY A 186 4.54 13.73 5.45
CA GLY A 186 3.80 12.77 6.26
C GLY A 186 3.80 13.14 7.74
N ASP A 187 2.76 12.71 8.46
CA ASP A 187 2.66 12.81 9.90
C ASP A 187 2.08 11.50 10.45
N TYR A 188 2.73 10.95 11.49
CA TYR A 188 2.37 9.65 12.04
C TYR A 188 1.01 9.69 12.74
N GLN A 189 0.78 10.73 13.55
CA GLN A 189 -0.50 10.87 14.27
C GLN A 189 -1.65 11.15 13.30
N ARG A 190 -1.41 11.95 12.25
CA ARG A 190 -2.39 12.17 11.18
C ARG A 190 -2.78 10.86 10.49
N SER A 191 -1.82 9.96 10.24
CA SER A 191 -2.07 8.63 9.67
C SER A 191 -2.94 7.77 10.58
N LEU A 192 -2.65 7.74 11.89
CA LEU A 192 -3.48 7.03 12.86
C LEU A 192 -4.87 7.67 13.01
N ASN A 193 -4.95 8.99 13.00
CA ASN A 193 -6.23 9.71 13.11
C ASN A 193 -7.14 9.42 11.92
N LEU A 194 -6.60 9.26 10.72
CA LEU A 194 -7.39 8.88 9.55
C LEU A 194 -8.02 7.47 9.72
N LEU A 195 -7.25 6.51 10.25
CA LEU A 195 -7.78 5.17 10.54
C LEU A 195 -8.86 5.19 11.63
N ARG A 196 -8.63 5.96 12.72
CA ARG A 196 -9.63 6.16 13.79
C ARG A 196 -10.91 6.80 13.26
N LEU A 197 -10.77 7.81 12.42
CA LEU A 197 -11.90 8.50 11.80
C LEU A 197 -12.72 7.56 10.91
N ALA A 198 -12.05 6.78 10.05
CA ALA A 198 -12.72 5.79 9.22
C ALA A 198 -13.46 4.75 10.07
N ARG A 199 -12.82 4.23 11.13
CA ARG A 199 -13.45 3.27 12.03
C ARG A 199 -14.66 3.84 12.78
N LYS A 200 -14.60 5.12 13.16
CA LYS A 200 -15.71 5.83 13.83
C LYS A 200 -16.87 6.11 12.87
N THR A 201 -16.56 6.46 11.63
CA THR A 201 -17.57 6.88 10.65
C THR A 201 -18.26 5.70 9.97
N TYR A 202 -17.53 4.61 9.75
CA TYR A 202 -18.04 3.46 9.00
C TYR A 202 -18.22 2.24 9.91
N THR A 203 -19.46 1.83 10.15
CA THR A 203 -19.80 0.77 11.12
C THR A 203 -19.30 -0.63 10.73
N ASN A 204 -19.20 -0.94 9.43
CA ASN A 204 -18.91 -2.30 8.93
C ASN A 204 -17.75 -2.33 7.93
N VAL A 205 -16.78 -1.43 8.06
CA VAL A 205 -15.61 -1.39 7.20
C VAL A 205 -14.40 -1.93 7.92
N GLN A 206 -13.67 -2.82 7.26
CA GLN A 206 -12.36 -3.23 7.74
C GLN A 206 -11.33 -2.16 7.38
N THR A 207 -10.51 -1.81 8.37
CA THR A 207 -9.38 -0.90 8.18
C THR A 207 -8.09 -1.69 8.02
N LYS A 208 -7.16 -1.16 7.24
CA LYS A 208 -5.89 -1.81 6.92
C LYS A 208 -4.74 -0.83 6.95
N SER A 209 -3.59 -1.31 7.39
CA SER A 209 -2.33 -0.56 7.30
C SER A 209 -1.16 -1.46 6.90
N SER A 210 -0.03 -0.84 6.60
CA SER A 210 1.21 -1.54 6.27
C SER A 210 2.41 -0.81 6.87
N ILE A 211 3.41 -1.61 7.27
CA ILE A 211 4.73 -1.15 7.71
C ILE A 211 5.82 -1.89 6.92
N MET A 212 6.87 -1.17 6.56
CA MET A 212 8.08 -1.74 5.99
C MET A 212 9.17 -1.86 7.04
N LEU A 213 9.92 -2.96 7.03
CA LEU A 213 11.05 -3.21 7.90
C LEU A 213 12.38 -3.15 7.13
N GLY A 214 13.44 -2.74 7.82
CA GLY A 214 14.79 -2.66 7.27
C GLY A 214 15.27 -1.24 6.98
N LEU A 215 14.59 -0.21 7.53
CA LEU A 215 15.00 1.19 7.49
C LEU A 215 15.78 1.64 8.73
N GLY A 216 15.96 0.74 9.75
CA GLY A 216 16.70 1.01 10.98
C GLY A 216 15.84 1.04 12.24
N GLU A 217 14.59 0.62 12.14
CA GLU A 217 13.66 0.46 13.26
C GLU A 217 14.12 -0.63 14.24
N THR A 218 13.84 -0.42 15.52
CA THR A 218 14.04 -1.43 16.57
C THR A 218 12.79 -2.26 16.79
N ASP A 219 12.93 -3.46 17.35
CA ASP A 219 11.81 -4.35 17.66
C ASP A 219 10.81 -3.69 18.62
N VAL A 220 11.30 -2.87 19.55
CA VAL A 220 10.44 -2.12 20.49
C VAL A 220 9.60 -1.08 19.76
N GLU A 221 10.17 -0.34 18.82
CA GLU A 221 9.46 0.65 18.02
C GLU A 221 8.42 -0.01 17.11
N ILE A 222 8.77 -1.15 16.49
CA ILE A 222 7.82 -1.93 15.68
C ILE A 222 6.62 -2.36 16.54
N GLU A 223 6.87 -2.93 17.73
CA GLU A 223 5.79 -3.36 18.64
C GLU A 223 4.89 -2.18 19.05
N HIS A 224 5.45 -0.99 19.30
CA HIS A 224 4.67 0.21 19.60
C HIS A 224 3.77 0.59 18.42
N VAL A 225 4.29 0.58 17.17
CA VAL A 225 3.48 0.85 15.98
C VAL A 225 2.34 -0.15 15.82
N LEU A 226 2.57 -1.44 16.09
CA LEU A 226 1.50 -2.45 16.01
C LEU A 226 0.40 -2.18 17.05
N LYS A 227 0.76 -1.81 18.29
CA LYS A 227 -0.20 -1.40 19.32
C LYS A 227 -0.97 -0.15 18.92
N ASP A 228 -0.27 0.91 18.48
CA ASP A 228 -0.89 2.15 18.03
C ASP A 228 -1.90 1.92 16.89
N LEU A 229 -1.58 1.03 15.95
CA LEU A 229 -2.49 0.65 14.87
C LEU A 229 -3.72 -0.08 15.39
N ARG A 230 -3.58 -1.00 16.36
CA ARG A 230 -4.74 -1.65 17.00
C ARG A 230 -5.60 -0.66 17.76
N ASP A 231 -5.00 0.26 18.50
CA ASP A 231 -5.70 1.33 19.24
C ASP A 231 -6.40 2.31 18.29
N ALA A 232 -5.86 2.47 17.07
CA ALA A 232 -6.52 3.21 15.99
C ALA A 232 -7.66 2.41 15.31
N GLY A 233 -7.91 1.16 15.73
CA GLY A 233 -8.96 0.29 15.17
C GLY A 233 -8.58 -0.39 13.86
N CYS A 234 -7.28 -0.56 13.58
CA CYS A 234 -6.81 -1.24 12.37
C CYS A 234 -7.03 -2.75 12.47
N ASP A 235 -7.78 -3.34 11.54
CA ASP A 235 -8.13 -4.77 11.53
C ASP A 235 -7.10 -5.61 10.77
N ARG A 236 -6.51 -5.05 9.69
CA ARG A 236 -5.64 -5.77 8.76
C ARG A 236 -4.25 -5.16 8.73
N LEU A 237 -3.22 -5.99 8.70
CA LEU A 237 -1.83 -5.56 8.71
C LEU A 237 -1.01 -6.26 7.62
N THR A 238 -0.16 -5.48 6.95
CA THR A 238 0.89 -6.01 6.10
C THR A 238 2.26 -5.58 6.64
N ILE A 239 3.18 -6.53 6.76
CA ILE A 239 4.57 -6.29 7.18
C ILE A 239 5.49 -6.80 6.07
N GLY A 240 6.28 -5.91 5.45
CA GLY A 240 7.15 -6.26 4.34
C GLY A 240 8.57 -5.72 4.48
N GLN A 241 9.52 -6.29 3.75
CA GLN A 241 10.88 -5.75 3.68
C GLN A 241 10.92 -4.48 2.84
N TYR A 242 11.50 -3.42 3.35
CA TYR A 242 11.90 -2.30 2.51
C TYR A 242 12.97 -2.74 1.50
N LEU A 243 12.71 -2.47 0.24
CA LEU A 243 13.67 -2.67 -0.84
C LEU A 243 13.86 -1.35 -1.55
N LYS A 244 15.09 -0.87 -1.66
CA LYS A 244 15.42 0.42 -2.30
C LYS A 244 14.94 0.43 -3.75
N PRO A 245 13.92 1.25 -4.11
CA PRO A 245 13.33 1.19 -5.44
C PRO A 245 14.11 2.00 -6.49
N SER A 246 14.89 3.00 -6.07
CA SER A 246 15.71 3.85 -6.94
C SER A 246 17.01 4.26 -6.24
N LYS A 247 17.98 4.78 -7.01
CA LYS A 247 19.27 5.27 -6.47
C LYS A 247 19.09 6.43 -5.48
N ASP A 248 18.03 7.22 -5.64
CA ASP A 248 17.74 8.42 -4.84
C ASP A 248 16.88 8.14 -3.59
N SER A 249 16.47 6.88 -3.43
CA SER A 249 15.72 6.40 -2.26
C SER A 249 16.65 6.05 -1.09
N LEU A 250 16.10 5.92 0.12
CA LEU A 250 16.84 5.52 1.32
C LEU A 250 17.57 4.21 1.11
N ASP A 251 18.74 4.09 1.71
CA ASP A 251 19.45 2.81 1.74
C ASP A 251 18.74 1.82 2.64
N VAL A 252 18.82 0.53 2.29
CA VAL A 252 18.41 -0.55 3.19
C VAL A 252 19.44 -0.65 4.31
N VAL A 253 18.98 -0.52 5.55
CA VAL A 253 19.84 -0.66 6.75
C VAL A 253 20.03 -2.15 7.08
N GLU A 254 18.96 -2.94 6.98
CA GLU A 254 18.98 -4.37 7.27
C GLU A 254 18.07 -5.16 6.34
N TYR A 255 18.53 -6.32 5.89
CA TYR A 255 17.69 -7.34 5.25
C TYR A 255 17.22 -8.33 6.30
N ILE A 256 15.96 -8.16 6.73
CA ILE A 256 15.32 -8.95 7.79
C ILE A 256 15.17 -10.41 7.36
N HIS A 257 15.54 -11.36 8.23
CA HIS A 257 15.38 -12.79 7.96
C HIS A 257 13.89 -13.19 7.92
N PRO A 258 13.48 -14.15 7.07
CA PRO A 258 12.08 -14.60 6.99
C PRO A 258 11.46 -14.99 8.34
N ASP A 259 12.20 -15.68 9.21
CA ASP A 259 11.72 -16.11 10.54
C ASP A 259 11.25 -14.93 11.41
N LYS A 260 11.87 -13.75 11.24
CA LYS A 260 11.47 -12.54 11.95
C LYS A 260 10.11 -12.00 11.46
N PHE A 261 9.83 -12.16 10.15
CA PHE A 261 8.50 -11.86 9.62
C PHE A 261 7.45 -12.81 10.17
N ASP A 262 7.77 -14.10 10.32
CA ASP A 262 6.86 -15.08 10.93
C ASP A 262 6.60 -14.75 12.40
N ALA A 263 7.63 -14.37 13.15
CA ALA A 263 7.48 -13.90 14.53
C ALA A 263 6.59 -12.64 14.63
N TRP A 264 6.78 -11.66 13.75
CA TRP A 264 5.92 -10.47 13.71
C TRP A 264 4.50 -10.78 13.29
N LYS A 265 4.30 -11.76 12.41
CA LYS A 265 2.96 -12.25 12.04
C LYS A 265 2.22 -12.78 13.26
N GLN A 266 2.86 -13.66 14.03
CA GLN A 266 2.27 -14.22 15.25
C GLN A 266 1.98 -13.11 16.27
N LYS A 267 2.93 -12.23 16.54
CA LYS A 267 2.74 -11.09 17.44
C LYS A 267 1.57 -10.20 17.05
N ALA A 268 1.38 -9.96 15.74
CA ALA A 268 0.25 -9.18 15.26
C ALA A 268 -1.09 -9.89 15.51
N PHE A 269 -1.18 -11.21 15.29
CA PHE A 269 -2.38 -11.96 15.65
C PHE A 269 -2.64 -11.92 17.15
N ASP A 270 -1.61 -12.06 17.99
CA ASP A 270 -1.73 -11.98 19.45
C ASP A 270 -2.24 -10.60 19.92
N LEU A 271 -1.90 -9.53 19.18
CA LEU A 271 -2.43 -8.19 19.39
C LEU A 271 -3.87 -8.01 18.87
N GLY A 272 -4.45 -9.02 18.21
CA GLY A 272 -5.84 -9.02 17.78
C GLY A 272 -6.08 -8.47 16.36
N PHE A 273 -5.05 -8.41 15.48
CA PHE A 273 -5.31 -8.21 14.06
C PHE A 273 -6.05 -9.42 13.48
N SER A 274 -7.10 -9.19 12.73
CA SER A 274 -7.92 -10.26 12.13
C SER A 274 -7.37 -10.80 10.82
N TRP A 275 -6.42 -10.09 10.21
CA TRP A 275 -5.79 -10.46 8.96
C TRP A 275 -4.35 -9.93 8.92
N VAL A 276 -3.37 -10.81 8.68
CA VAL A 276 -1.95 -10.43 8.66
C VAL A 276 -1.24 -11.12 7.50
N ILE A 277 -0.57 -10.33 6.67
CA ILE A 277 0.46 -10.81 5.75
C ILE A 277 1.80 -10.24 6.17
N SER A 278 2.74 -11.10 6.53
CA SER A 278 4.09 -10.72 6.94
C SER A 278 5.09 -11.62 6.23
N SER A 279 5.89 -11.01 5.36
CA SER A 279 6.95 -11.73 4.63
C SER A 279 7.88 -10.72 3.93
N PRO A 280 9.09 -11.11 3.52
CA PRO A 280 10.01 -10.21 2.84
C PRO A 280 9.42 -9.54 1.58
N PHE A 281 8.55 -10.22 0.87
CA PHE A 281 7.91 -9.68 -0.33
C PHE A 281 6.50 -9.14 -0.11
N ALA A 282 5.98 -9.15 1.11
CA ALA A 282 4.69 -8.55 1.40
C ALA A 282 4.68 -7.07 1.00
N ARG A 283 3.58 -6.64 0.40
CA ARG A 283 3.27 -5.26 0.05
C ARG A 283 1.81 -5.00 0.41
N SER A 284 1.42 -3.76 0.57
CA SER A 284 0.07 -3.40 1.04
C SER A 284 -1.05 -4.14 0.28
N SER A 285 -0.95 -4.23 -1.04
CA SER A 285 -1.94 -4.90 -1.89
C SER A 285 -1.61 -6.35 -2.26
N TYR A 286 -0.52 -6.93 -1.73
CA TYR A 286 -0.13 -8.29 -2.04
C TYR A 286 -1.07 -9.30 -1.39
N PHE A 287 -1.70 -10.17 -2.19
CA PHE A 287 -2.73 -11.12 -1.75
C PHE A 287 -3.89 -10.49 -0.95
N ALA A 288 -4.25 -9.23 -1.25
CA ALA A 288 -5.27 -8.49 -0.53
C ALA A 288 -6.66 -9.19 -0.52
N GLU A 289 -6.95 -9.98 -1.56
CA GLU A 289 -8.16 -10.77 -1.73
C GLU A 289 -8.24 -12.03 -0.87
N GLN A 290 -7.11 -12.50 -0.34
CA GLN A 290 -7.05 -13.77 0.39
C GLN A 290 -7.58 -13.65 1.82
N LYS A 291 -8.15 -14.74 2.32
CA LYS A 291 -8.39 -14.91 3.76
C LYS A 291 -7.10 -15.39 4.41
N THR A 292 -6.71 -14.79 5.52
CA THR A 292 -5.62 -15.29 6.37
C THR A 292 -6.20 -15.77 7.69
N THR A 293 -5.64 -16.82 8.23
CA THR A 293 -5.97 -17.35 9.57
C THR A 293 -4.73 -17.29 10.43
N PRO A 294 -4.89 -17.21 11.75
CA PRO A 294 -3.80 -17.29 12.73
C PRO A 294 -2.96 -18.54 12.56
#